data_f1bc3735783d29cf148e1eb3d711fe35
#
_entry.id   f1bc3735783d29cf148e1eb3d711fe35
#
_cell.length_a   1.000
_cell.length_b   1.000
_cell.length_c   1.000
_cell.angle_alpha   90.00
_cell.angle_beta   90.00
_cell.angle_gamma   90.00
#
_symmetry.space_group_name_H-M   'P 1'
#
loop_
_entity.id
_entity.type
_entity.pdbx_description
1 polymer ?
#
loop_
_entity_poly.entity_id
_entity_poly.type
_entity_poly.pdbx_seq_one_letter_code
_entity_poly.pdbx_strand_id
1 'polypeptide(L)'
;MSEDFTDGTGLCPHCGHHVAATYAGKIQVSPRWDINYARRSSVDPASAARMPEARDTIAGYACQFCQGPIAFLEHWQKVETDAAGHPSLERVRRTMIVPAKPPRQLPEAAPAGVASLYEEASICEDAGALRAAGVLYRAATEEMVKDQGGTGRDLKAKINSLTPRLDAEVLEDLHESRIVGNDSIHAGVQYAPEEIADVAELLWEAAFVLYEQPAQKASM
;
A
#
# COMPACT_ATOMS: atom_id res chain seq x y z
N MET A 1 -8.32 -5.51 9.27
CA MET A 1 -9.14 -4.77 10.27
C MET A 1 -9.48 -3.42 9.65
N SER A 2 -10.77 -3.10 9.50
CA SER A 2 -11.22 -1.92 8.78
C SER A 2 -10.93 -0.66 9.60
N GLU A 3 -9.97 0.15 9.12
CA GLU A 3 -9.63 1.49 9.61
C GLU A 3 -10.62 2.54 9.10
N ASP A 4 -11.87 2.13 8.90
CA ASP A 4 -12.78 2.81 7.95
C ASP A 4 -13.65 3.89 8.61
N PHE A 5 -13.42 4.42 9.75
CA PHE A 5 -14.20 5.52 10.36
C PHE A 5 -15.54 5.86 9.65
N THR A 6 -16.22 4.86 9.04
CA THR A 6 -17.39 5.05 8.20
C THR A 6 -18.56 5.59 8.99
N ASP A 7 -18.65 5.19 10.26
CA ASP A 7 -19.64 5.60 11.27
C ASP A 7 -19.10 6.62 12.28
N GLY A 8 -17.92 7.19 12.00
CA GLY A 8 -17.24 8.14 12.89
C GLY A 8 -16.42 7.49 14.00
N THR A 9 -16.32 6.15 14.03
CA THR A 9 -15.49 5.39 14.97
C THR A 9 -14.51 4.48 14.26
N GLY A 10 -13.35 4.22 14.86
CA GLY A 10 -12.34 3.35 14.25
C GLY A 10 -11.05 3.29 15.05
N LEU A 11 -10.08 2.51 14.57
CA LEU A 11 -8.75 2.44 15.13
C LEU A 11 -7.93 3.67 14.71
N CYS A 12 -7.52 4.48 15.67
CA CYS A 12 -6.72 5.66 15.37
C CYS A 12 -5.30 5.25 14.94
N PRO A 13 -4.84 5.68 13.76
CA PRO A 13 -3.52 5.33 13.26
C PRO A 13 -2.36 5.99 14.02
N HIS A 14 -2.64 7.03 14.83
CA HIS A 14 -1.63 7.72 15.63
C HIS A 14 -1.44 7.13 17.03
N CYS A 15 -2.52 6.72 17.68
CA CYS A 15 -2.45 6.25 19.07
C CYS A 15 -2.83 4.80 19.28
N GLY A 16 -3.27 4.10 18.24
CA GLY A 16 -3.62 2.69 18.29
C GLY A 16 -4.88 2.35 19.10
N HIS A 17 -5.65 3.36 19.56
CA HIS A 17 -6.89 3.14 20.30
C HIS A 17 -8.11 3.14 19.37
N HIS A 18 -9.11 2.35 19.70
CA HIS A 18 -10.43 2.45 19.06
C HIS A 18 -11.12 3.70 19.62
N VAL A 19 -11.38 4.67 18.76
CA VAL A 19 -11.82 6.02 19.15
C VAL A 19 -12.95 6.52 18.26
N ALA A 20 -13.67 7.52 18.76
CA ALA A 20 -14.46 8.41 17.92
C ALA A 20 -13.54 9.46 17.25
N ALA A 21 -13.90 9.88 16.04
CA ALA A 21 -13.22 10.94 15.32
C ALA A 21 -14.18 12.10 15.06
N THR A 22 -13.72 13.31 15.35
CA THR A 22 -14.47 14.53 15.06
C THR A 22 -14.28 14.89 13.59
N TYR A 23 -15.37 15.00 12.86
CA TYR A 23 -15.34 15.47 11.46
C TYR A 23 -14.88 16.92 11.41
N ALA A 24 -13.80 17.17 10.65
CA ALA A 24 -13.20 18.49 10.51
C ALA A 24 -13.63 19.22 9.23
N GLY A 25 -14.08 18.48 8.22
CA GLY A 25 -14.53 19.07 6.96
C GLY A 25 -14.27 18.17 5.76
N LYS A 26 -14.81 18.59 4.60
CA LYS A 26 -14.62 17.92 3.31
C LYS A 26 -14.38 18.96 2.23
N ILE A 27 -13.38 18.69 1.38
CA ILE A 27 -13.11 19.49 0.18
C ILE A 27 -13.27 18.61 -1.06
N GLN A 28 -13.79 19.18 -2.13
CA GLN A 28 -13.87 18.51 -3.42
C GLN A 28 -12.56 18.75 -4.18
N VAL A 29 -11.96 17.66 -4.65
CA VAL A 29 -10.77 17.64 -5.50
C VAL A 29 -11.24 17.30 -6.92
N SER A 30 -11.83 18.29 -7.60
CA SER A 30 -12.43 18.08 -8.90
C SER A 30 -11.71 18.88 -9.98
N PRO A 31 -11.81 18.50 -11.26
CA PRO A 31 -11.40 19.34 -12.37
C PRO A 31 -12.07 20.72 -12.30
N ARG A 32 -11.43 21.74 -12.86
CA ARG A 32 -11.85 23.17 -12.78
C ARG A 32 -13.33 23.45 -13.15
N TRP A 33 -13.94 22.63 -13.98
CA TRP A 33 -15.33 22.80 -14.39
C TRP A 33 -16.35 22.50 -13.28
N ASP A 34 -16.00 21.67 -12.29
CA ASP A 34 -16.84 21.33 -11.15
C ASP A 34 -16.88 22.43 -10.07
N ILE A 35 -15.83 23.24 -9.97
CA ILE A 35 -15.77 24.37 -9.02
C ILE A 35 -16.86 25.40 -9.31
N ASN A 36 -17.24 25.57 -10.58
CA ASN A 36 -18.33 26.47 -10.97
C ASN A 36 -19.72 25.90 -10.67
N TYR A 37 -19.85 24.58 -10.54
CA TYR A 37 -21.09 23.92 -10.17
C TYR A 37 -21.42 24.14 -8.68
N ALA A 38 -20.45 23.98 -7.79
CA ALA A 38 -20.63 24.17 -6.35
C ALA A 38 -21.04 25.62 -5.97
N ARG A 39 -20.72 26.60 -6.83
CA ARG A 39 -21.11 28.03 -6.63
C ARG A 39 -22.52 28.38 -7.15
N ARG A 40 -23.16 27.52 -7.94
CA ARG A 40 -24.45 27.76 -8.58
C ARG A 40 -25.59 26.90 -8.01
N SER A 41 -25.49 26.43 -6.78
CA SER A 41 -26.52 25.64 -6.13
C SER A 41 -27.76 26.47 -5.74
N SER A 42 -28.44 27.01 -6.73
CA SER A 42 -29.89 27.17 -6.68
C SER A 42 -30.47 26.02 -7.50
N VAL A 43 -31.37 25.28 -6.89
CA VAL A 43 -31.92 24.01 -7.37
C VAL A 43 -32.66 24.21 -8.71
N ASP A 44 -31.93 24.15 -9.81
CA ASP A 44 -32.50 24.08 -11.15
C ASP A 44 -32.47 22.60 -11.60
N PRO A 45 -33.61 22.00 -12.02
CA PRO A 45 -33.65 20.61 -12.53
C PRO A 45 -32.69 20.36 -13.69
N ALA A 46 -32.33 21.38 -14.49
CA ALA A 46 -31.32 21.28 -15.53
C ALA A 46 -29.90 21.09 -14.95
N SER A 47 -29.67 21.42 -13.68
CA SER A 47 -28.41 21.21 -12.98
C SER A 47 -28.19 19.76 -12.56
N ALA A 48 -29.25 19.01 -12.26
CA ALA A 48 -29.18 17.58 -11.95
C ALA A 48 -28.67 16.75 -13.14
N ALA A 49 -29.00 17.15 -14.36
CA ALA A 49 -28.52 16.53 -15.59
C ALA A 49 -27.01 16.73 -15.85
N ARG A 50 -26.36 17.62 -15.11
CA ARG A 50 -24.93 17.96 -15.22
C ARG A 50 -24.09 17.45 -14.05
N MET A 51 -24.64 16.57 -13.20
CA MET A 51 -23.86 15.94 -12.12
C MET A 51 -22.73 15.13 -12.72
N PRO A 52 -21.49 15.32 -12.27
CA PRO A 52 -20.35 14.55 -12.79
C PRO A 52 -20.58 13.06 -12.54
N GLU A 53 -20.15 12.22 -13.48
CA GLU A 53 -20.20 10.77 -13.40
C GLU A 53 -19.37 10.25 -12.22
N ALA A 54 -18.29 10.96 -11.86
CA ALA A 54 -17.45 10.68 -10.73
C ALA A 54 -16.87 11.95 -10.13
N ARG A 55 -16.52 11.92 -8.85
CA ARG A 55 -15.78 13.01 -8.17
C ARG A 55 -14.90 12.45 -7.06
N ASP A 56 -13.82 13.17 -6.78
CA ASP A 56 -12.95 12.91 -5.63
C ASP A 56 -13.14 13.99 -4.56
N THR A 57 -13.12 13.57 -3.31
CA THR A 57 -13.17 14.47 -2.15
C THR A 57 -12.12 14.07 -1.13
N ILE A 58 -11.60 15.04 -0.40
CA ILE A 58 -10.79 14.80 0.79
C ILE A 58 -11.65 15.11 2.01
N ALA A 59 -11.86 14.10 2.86
CA ALA A 59 -12.58 14.23 4.13
C ALA A 59 -11.59 14.20 5.28
N GLY A 60 -11.59 15.25 6.11
CA GLY A 60 -10.72 15.40 7.27
C GLY A 60 -11.43 15.11 8.58
N TYR A 61 -10.69 14.51 9.52
CA TYR A 61 -11.13 14.18 10.86
C TYR A 61 -10.00 14.44 11.87
N ALA A 62 -10.34 14.55 13.15
CA ALA A 62 -9.40 14.57 14.26
C ALA A 62 -9.77 13.48 15.27
N CYS A 63 -8.79 12.71 15.71
CA CYS A 63 -8.97 11.74 16.79
C CYS A 63 -9.39 12.44 18.08
N GLN A 64 -10.45 12.00 18.74
CA GLN A 64 -10.90 12.62 19.97
C GLN A 64 -9.96 12.38 21.17
N PHE A 65 -9.13 11.33 21.10
CA PHE A 65 -8.20 10.98 22.17
C PHE A 65 -6.85 11.71 22.04
N CYS A 66 -6.15 11.53 20.90
CA CYS A 66 -4.80 12.09 20.73
C CYS A 66 -4.76 13.38 19.89
N GLN A 67 -5.89 13.83 19.37
CA GLN A 67 -6.03 15.00 18.48
C GLN A 67 -5.26 14.86 17.15
N GLY A 68 -4.72 13.68 16.84
CA GLY A 68 -4.01 13.42 15.60
C GLY A 68 -4.93 13.60 14.39
N PRO A 69 -4.46 14.25 13.30
CA PRO A 69 -5.25 14.45 12.08
C PRO A 69 -5.40 13.14 11.30
N ILE A 70 -6.60 12.92 10.77
CA ILE A 70 -6.90 11.77 9.91
C ILE A 70 -7.56 12.33 8.66
N ALA A 71 -7.10 11.95 7.47
CA ALA A 71 -7.73 12.37 6.23
C ALA A 71 -7.87 11.19 5.25
N PHE A 72 -8.96 11.21 4.52
CA PHE A 72 -9.26 10.21 3.50
C PHE A 72 -9.48 10.88 2.15
N LEU A 73 -8.92 10.28 1.10
CA LEU A 73 -9.36 10.49 -0.26
C LEU A 73 -10.53 9.56 -0.55
N GLU A 74 -11.66 10.12 -0.93
CA GLU A 74 -12.89 9.40 -1.23
C GLU A 74 -13.25 9.58 -2.70
N HIS A 75 -13.43 8.45 -3.38
CA HIS A 75 -13.90 8.40 -4.76
C HIS A 75 -15.40 8.09 -4.79
N TRP A 76 -16.15 8.94 -5.46
CA TRP A 76 -17.60 8.87 -5.58
C TRP A 76 -17.99 8.68 -7.03
N GLN A 77 -18.91 7.77 -7.30
CA GLN A 77 -19.49 7.56 -8.62
C GLN A 77 -20.98 7.80 -8.59
N LYS A 78 -21.51 8.28 -9.73
CA LYS A 78 -22.93 8.43 -9.93
C LYS A 78 -23.57 7.06 -10.00
N VAL A 79 -24.57 6.83 -9.17
CA VAL A 79 -25.42 5.67 -9.23
C VAL A 79 -26.75 6.04 -9.85
N GLU A 80 -27.48 5.04 -10.35
CA GLU A 80 -28.81 5.25 -10.90
C GLU A 80 -29.70 5.97 -9.90
N THR A 81 -30.58 6.81 -10.43
CA THR A 81 -31.47 7.70 -9.68
C THR A 81 -32.26 6.98 -8.61
N ASP A 82 -32.44 7.64 -7.46
CA ASP A 82 -33.36 7.18 -6.43
C ASP A 82 -34.81 7.03 -6.96
N ALA A 83 -35.71 6.45 -6.16
CA ALA A 83 -37.09 6.25 -6.55
C ALA A 83 -37.84 7.55 -6.92
N ALA A 84 -37.28 8.73 -6.61
CA ALA A 84 -37.78 10.05 -6.95
C ALA A 84 -37.12 10.65 -8.20
N GLY A 85 -36.19 9.93 -8.84
CA GLY A 85 -35.50 10.38 -10.06
C GLY A 85 -34.33 11.32 -9.81
N HIS A 86 -33.82 11.46 -8.56
CA HIS A 86 -32.68 12.30 -8.26
C HIS A 86 -31.37 11.50 -8.41
N PRO A 87 -30.39 12.01 -9.16
CA PRO A 87 -29.08 11.37 -9.25
C PRO A 87 -28.40 11.43 -7.88
N SER A 88 -27.88 10.29 -7.42
CA SER A 88 -27.11 10.19 -6.20
C SER A 88 -25.66 9.79 -6.51
N LEU A 89 -24.76 10.12 -5.59
CA LEU A 89 -23.36 9.69 -5.63
C LEU A 89 -23.14 8.70 -4.51
N GLU A 90 -22.55 7.57 -4.85
CA GLU A 90 -22.14 6.57 -3.89
C GLU A 90 -20.61 6.57 -3.76
N ARG A 91 -20.11 6.41 -2.54
CA ARG A 91 -18.68 6.28 -2.28
C ARG A 91 -18.24 4.86 -2.61
N VAL A 92 -17.48 4.73 -3.70
CA VAL A 92 -16.99 3.43 -4.20
C VAL A 92 -15.60 3.06 -3.68
N ARG A 93 -14.82 4.07 -3.24
CA ARG A 93 -13.49 3.83 -2.66
C ARG A 93 -13.16 4.91 -1.63
N ARG A 94 -12.46 4.49 -0.58
CA ARG A 94 -11.92 5.36 0.45
C ARG A 94 -10.50 4.92 0.78
N THR A 95 -9.56 5.85 0.76
CA THR A 95 -8.13 5.60 1.03
C THR A 95 -7.66 6.60 2.08
N MET A 96 -7.07 6.13 3.16
CA MET A 96 -6.44 7.00 4.15
C MET A 96 -5.20 7.64 3.54
N ILE A 97 -5.08 8.95 3.66
CA ILE A 97 -3.95 9.74 3.15
C ILE A 97 -3.21 10.50 4.27
N VAL A 98 -3.80 10.57 5.46
CA VAL A 98 -3.17 11.15 6.65
C VAL A 98 -3.58 10.32 7.88
N PRO A 99 -2.60 9.78 8.64
CA PRO A 99 -1.20 9.70 8.22
C PRO A 99 -1.04 8.86 6.96
N ALA A 100 0.02 9.11 6.21
CA ALA A 100 0.38 8.19 5.14
C ALA A 100 0.69 6.82 5.76
N LYS A 101 0.26 5.75 5.11
CA LYS A 101 0.62 4.39 5.53
C LYS A 101 2.15 4.29 5.56
N PRO A 102 2.77 3.93 6.70
CA PRO A 102 4.21 3.73 6.71
C PRO A 102 4.56 2.57 5.77
N PRO A 103 5.69 2.67 5.06
CA PRO A 103 6.16 1.56 4.25
C PRO A 103 6.43 0.33 5.12
N ARG A 104 6.35 -0.85 4.53
CA ARG A 104 6.75 -2.10 5.18
C ARG A 104 8.21 -2.01 5.57
N GLN A 105 8.56 -2.56 6.72
CA GLN A 105 9.93 -2.59 7.22
C GLN A 105 10.37 -4.02 7.46
N LEU A 106 11.62 -4.30 7.14
CA LEU A 106 12.28 -5.55 7.52
C LEU A 106 12.64 -5.54 9.01
N PRO A 107 12.95 -6.71 9.60
CA PRO A 107 13.49 -6.80 10.95
C PRO A 107 14.72 -5.90 11.14
N GLU A 108 14.92 -5.39 12.36
CA GLU A 108 15.98 -4.41 12.68
C GLU A 108 17.40 -4.93 12.38
N ALA A 109 17.61 -6.24 12.50
CA ALA A 109 18.88 -6.87 12.21
C ALA A 109 19.21 -6.97 10.71
N ALA A 110 18.28 -6.64 9.80
CA ALA A 110 18.53 -6.67 8.36
C ALA A 110 19.52 -5.58 7.94
N PRO A 111 20.44 -5.87 6.98
CA PRO A 111 21.38 -4.89 6.46
C PRO A 111 20.68 -3.67 5.85
N ALA A 112 21.21 -2.47 6.09
CA ALA A 112 20.59 -1.21 5.67
C ALA A 112 20.32 -1.15 4.15
N GLY A 113 21.20 -1.73 3.30
CA GLY A 113 20.98 -1.78 1.86
C GLY A 113 19.78 -2.63 1.46
N VAL A 114 19.55 -3.75 2.14
CA VAL A 114 18.38 -4.62 1.92
C VAL A 114 17.11 -3.91 2.41
N ALA A 115 17.16 -3.34 3.61
CA ALA A 115 16.03 -2.64 4.23
C ALA A 115 15.56 -1.45 3.37
N SER A 116 16.51 -0.66 2.83
CA SER A 116 16.19 0.48 1.95
C SER A 116 15.46 0.05 0.68
N LEU A 117 15.95 -1.00 0.00
CA LEU A 117 15.29 -1.51 -1.22
C LEU A 117 13.89 -2.07 -0.95
N TYR A 118 13.73 -2.75 0.17
CA TYR A 118 12.44 -3.28 0.59
C TYR A 118 11.43 -2.17 0.93
N GLU A 119 11.87 -1.13 1.61
CA GLU A 119 11.06 0.06 1.93
C GLU A 119 10.64 0.81 0.65
N GLU A 120 11.57 1.03 -0.28
CA GLU A 120 11.27 1.65 -1.58
C GLU A 120 10.28 0.81 -2.39
N ALA A 121 10.41 -0.52 -2.37
CA ALA A 121 9.46 -1.43 -3.00
C ALA A 121 8.05 -1.27 -2.41
N SER A 122 7.94 -1.21 -1.09
CA SER A 122 6.67 -1.01 -0.40
C SER A 122 6.02 0.35 -0.73
N ILE A 123 6.80 1.41 -0.87
CA ILE A 123 6.28 2.71 -1.33
C ILE A 123 5.71 2.60 -2.75
N CYS A 124 6.37 1.87 -3.64
CA CYS A 124 5.87 1.61 -4.99
C CYS A 124 4.59 0.75 -4.98
N GLU A 125 4.53 -0.27 -4.12
CA GLU A 125 3.35 -1.11 -3.90
C GLU A 125 2.15 -0.26 -3.47
N ASP A 126 2.31 0.56 -2.44
CA ASP A 126 1.25 1.44 -1.91
C ASP A 126 0.79 2.50 -2.93
N ALA A 127 1.70 2.94 -3.82
CA ALA A 127 1.37 3.84 -4.93
C ALA A 127 0.67 3.13 -6.11
N GLY A 128 0.52 1.80 -6.07
CA GLY A 128 -0.02 1.01 -7.18
C GLY A 128 0.95 0.82 -8.35
N ALA A 129 2.22 1.18 -8.19
CA ALA A 129 3.29 0.99 -9.18
C ALA A 129 3.85 -0.44 -9.08
N LEU A 130 2.97 -1.45 -9.24
CA LEU A 130 3.25 -2.86 -8.92
C LEU A 130 4.46 -3.44 -9.67
N ARG A 131 4.65 -3.03 -10.93
CA ARG A 131 5.84 -3.44 -11.69
C ARG A 131 7.14 -2.93 -11.05
N ALA A 132 7.17 -1.67 -10.62
CA ALA A 132 8.32 -1.11 -9.94
C ALA A 132 8.55 -1.78 -8.58
N ALA A 133 7.49 -2.06 -7.84
CA ALA A 133 7.56 -2.81 -6.58
C ALA A 133 8.21 -4.19 -6.78
N GLY A 134 7.75 -4.99 -7.75
CA GLY A 134 8.32 -6.31 -8.06
C GLY A 134 9.81 -6.24 -8.43
N VAL A 135 10.22 -5.23 -9.19
CA VAL A 135 11.63 -5.00 -9.54
C VAL A 135 12.47 -4.69 -8.31
N LEU A 136 11.97 -3.85 -7.40
CA LEU A 136 12.68 -3.46 -6.18
C LEU A 136 12.71 -4.58 -5.14
N TYR A 137 11.65 -5.37 -4.98
CA TYR A 137 11.69 -6.58 -4.15
C TYR A 137 12.71 -7.59 -4.66
N ARG A 138 12.82 -7.78 -5.99
CA ARG A 138 13.89 -8.59 -6.58
C ARG A 138 15.28 -8.00 -6.31
N ALA A 139 15.45 -6.69 -6.34
CA ALA A 139 16.71 -6.06 -6.00
C ALA A 139 17.08 -6.27 -4.52
N ALA A 140 16.11 -6.21 -3.61
CA ALA A 140 16.30 -6.58 -2.21
C ALA A 140 16.74 -8.05 -2.06
N THR A 141 16.10 -8.97 -2.80
CA THR A 141 16.53 -10.38 -2.87
C THR A 141 17.99 -10.52 -3.32
N GLU A 142 18.39 -9.79 -4.35
CA GLU A 142 19.76 -9.86 -4.86
C GLU A 142 20.78 -9.37 -3.83
N GLU A 143 20.46 -8.31 -3.10
CA GLU A 143 21.32 -7.80 -2.03
C GLU A 143 21.37 -8.75 -0.83
N MET A 144 20.24 -9.37 -0.42
CA MET A 144 20.23 -10.43 0.59
C MET A 144 21.16 -11.59 0.21
N VAL A 145 21.00 -12.10 -1.01
CA VAL A 145 21.77 -13.24 -1.51
C VAL A 145 23.27 -12.91 -1.58
N LYS A 146 23.61 -11.70 -1.95
CA LYS A 146 24.99 -11.21 -1.97
C LYS A 146 25.57 -11.10 -0.56
N ASP A 147 24.82 -10.55 0.39
CA ASP A 147 25.22 -10.45 1.79
C ASP A 147 25.46 -11.84 2.41
N GLN A 148 24.63 -12.81 2.07
CA GLN A 148 24.80 -14.21 2.48
C GLN A 148 25.94 -14.93 1.75
N GLY A 149 26.69 -14.25 0.86
CA GLY A 149 27.83 -14.80 0.12
C GLY A 149 27.45 -15.69 -1.05
N GLY A 150 26.24 -15.50 -1.62
CA GLY A 150 25.80 -16.19 -2.83
C GLY A 150 26.69 -15.86 -4.05
N THR A 151 27.10 -16.89 -4.78
CA THR A 151 27.99 -16.79 -5.94
C THR A 151 27.37 -17.39 -7.19
N GLY A 152 27.59 -16.77 -8.35
CA GLY A 152 27.05 -17.26 -9.60
C GLY A 152 26.94 -16.15 -10.66
N ARG A 153 26.66 -16.54 -11.90
CA ARG A 153 26.57 -15.61 -13.04
C ARG A 153 25.24 -14.80 -13.03
N ASP A 154 24.23 -15.35 -12.43
CA ASP A 154 22.88 -14.75 -12.36
C ASP A 154 22.26 -15.00 -10.98
N LEU A 155 21.15 -14.32 -10.67
CA LEU A 155 20.51 -14.40 -9.37
C LEU A 155 20.06 -15.85 -9.03
N LYS A 156 19.57 -16.61 -10.02
CA LYS A 156 19.19 -18.01 -9.82
C LYS A 156 20.40 -18.85 -9.36
N ALA A 157 21.53 -18.71 -10.03
CA ALA A 157 22.76 -19.42 -9.68
C ALA A 157 23.28 -19.00 -8.29
N LYS A 158 23.20 -17.70 -7.98
CA LYS A 158 23.58 -17.16 -6.66
C LYS A 158 22.71 -17.76 -5.54
N ILE A 159 21.37 -17.80 -5.71
CA ILE A 159 20.47 -18.42 -4.72
C ILE A 159 20.81 -19.92 -4.56
N ASN A 160 20.94 -20.66 -5.66
CA ASN A 160 21.28 -22.08 -5.62
C ASN A 160 22.59 -22.37 -4.90
N SER A 161 23.57 -21.44 -4.97
CA SER A 161 24.85 -21.60 -4.27
C SER A 161 24.73 -21.57 -2.74
N LEU A 162 23.60 -21.10 -2.21
CA LEU A 162 23.31 -21.04 -0.78
C LEU A 162 22.68 -22.33 -0.24
N THR A 163 22.29 -23.28 -1.10
CA THR A 163 21.64 -24.55 -0.71
C THR A 163 22.33 -25.30 0.46
N PRO A 164 23.67 -25.33 0.60
CA PRO A 164 24.32 -25.96 1.73
C PRO A 164 24.15 -25.22 3.07
N ARG A 165 23.66 -24.00 3.06
CA ARG A 165 23.61 -23.09 4.22
C ARG A 165 22.22 -22.66 4.63
N LEU A 166 21.26 -22.69 3.70
CA LEU A 166 19.90 -22.22 3.94
C LEU A 166 18.91 -23.36 3.81
N ASP A 167 17.86 -23.30 4.58
CA ASP A 167 16.74 -24.23 4.50
C ASP A 167 16.00 -24.07 3.16
N ALA A 168 15.33 -25.17 2.73
CA ALA A 168 14.66 -25.20 1.43
C ALA A 168 13.55 -24.14 1.32
N GLU A 169 12.86 -23.85 2.41
CA GLU A 169 11.79 -22.85 2.49
C GLU A 169 12.32 -21.44 2.15
N VAL A 170 13.40 -21.01 2.82
CA VAL A 170 14.04 -19.71 2.55
C VAL A 170 14.54 -19.60 1.10
N LEU A 171 15.07 -20.70 0.55
CA LEU A 171 15.51 -20.72 -0.86
C LEU A 171 14.32 -20.58 -1.83
N GLU A 172 13.17 -21.18 -1.50
CA GLU A 172 11.94 -21.06 -2.29
C GLU A 172 11.42 -19.62 -2.29
N ASP A 173 11.35 -18.97 -1.13
CA ASP A 173 10.96 -17.56 -0.97
C ASP A 173 11.81 -16.62 -1.83
N LEU A 174 13.14 -16.81 -1.78
CA LEU A 174 14.09 -16.05 -2.60
C LEU A 174 13.89 -16.31 -4.10
N HIS A 175 13.52 -17.54 -4.48
CA HIS A 175 13.23 -17.87 -5.89
C HIS A 175 11.92 -17.26 -6.36
N GLU A 176 10.86 -17.24 -5.57
CA GLU A 176 9.58 -16.62 -5.90
C GLU A 176 9.77 -15.12 -6.15
N SER A 177 10.41 -14.40 -5.24
CA SER A 177 10.71 -12.98 -5.42
C SER A 177 11.53 -12.71 -6.69
N ARG A 178 12.52 -13.57 -6.99
CA ARG A 178 13.29 -13.48 -8.24
C ARG A 178 12.42 -13.62 -9.48
N ILE A 179 11.45 -14.56 -9.48
CA ILE A 179 10.57 -14.83 -10.62
C ILE A 179 9.68 -13.63 -10.87
N VAL A 180 8.94 -13.16 -9.85
CA VAL A 180 8.04 -12.02 -9.94
C VAL A 180 8.76 -10.77 -10.46
N GLY A 181 9.91 -10.46 -9.91
CA GLY A 181 10.69 -9.31 -10.37
C GLY A 181 11.23 -9.44 -11.79
N ASN A 182 11.62 -10.65 -12.21
CA ASN A 182 12.09 -10.90 -13.57
C ASN A 182 10.98 -10.75 -14.61
N ASP A 183 9.82 -11.31 -14.33
CA ASP A 183 8.66 -11.29 -15.23
C ASP A 183 8.08 -9.88 -15.33
N SER A 184 8.16 -9.10 -14.25
CA SER A 184 7.79 -7.67 -14.23
C SER A 184 8.61 -6.85 -15.25
N ILE A 185 9.88 -7.21 -15.48
CA ILE A 185 10.77 -6.51 -16.41
C ILE A 185 10.60 -7.03 -17.85
N HIS A 186 10.66 -8.35 -18.03
CA HIS A 186 10.91 -8.97 -19.34
C HIS A 186 9.67 -9.50 -20.02
N ALA A 187 8.70 -10.03 -19.27
CA ALA A 187 7.51 -10.64 -19.83
C ALA A 187 6.31 -9.69 -19.97
N GLY A 188 6.41 -8.47 -19.45
CA GLY A 188 5.29 -7.52 -19.43
C GLY A 188 4.12 -8.01 -18.58
N VAL A 189 4.34 -8.99 -17.71
CA VAL A 189 3.33 -9.52 -16.80
C VAL A 189 2.90 -8.43 -15.83
N GLN A 190 1.60 -8.27 -15.66
CA GLN A 190 1.02 -7.41 -14.64
C GLN A 190 0.57 -8.30 -13.49
N TYR A 191 1.23 -8.17 -12.36
CA TYR A 191 0.84 -8.84 -11.13
C TYR A 191 -0.29 -8.09 -10.43
N ALA A 192 -1.17 -8.83 -9.75
CA ALA A 192 -2.18 -8.26 -8.87
C ALA A 192 -1.54 -7.69 -7.60
N PRO A 193 -2.20 -6.73 -6.92
CA PRO A 193 -1.68 -6.19 -5.66
C PRO A 193 -1.39 -7.27 -4.61
N GLU A 194 -2.23 -8.30 -4.56
CA GLU A 194 -2.11 -9.43 -3.64
C GLU A 194 -0.85 -10.24 -3.90
N GLU A 195 -0.53 -10.50 -5.16
CA GLU A 195 0.67 -11.26 -5.55
C GLU A 195 1.97 -10.50 -5.19
N ILE A 196 1.97 -9.17 -5.31
CA ILE A 196 3.11 -8.34 -4.87
C ILE A 196 3.21 -8.30 -3.34
N ALA A 197 2.07 -8.25 -2.64
CA ALA A 197 2.03 -8.32 -1.18
C ALA A 197 2.57 -9.65 -0.65
N ASP A 198 2.23 -10.77 -1.29
CA ASP A 198 2.76 -12.10 -0.94
C ASP A 198 4.28 -12.14 -1.08
N VAL A 199 4.85 -11.59 -2.16
CA VAL A 199 6.30 -11.47 -2.33
C VAL A 199 6.94 -10.65 -1.20
N ALA A 200 6.31 -9.56 -0.78
CA ALA A 200 6.80 -8.78 0.35
C ALA A 200 6.84 -9.60 1.65
N GLU A 201 5.82 -10.41 1.90
CA GLU A 201 5.76 -11.28 3.09
C GLU A 201 6.84 -12.37 3.05
N LEU A 202 7.00 -13.07 1.92
CA LEU A 202 8.07 -14.06 1.74
C LEU A 202 9.46 -13.47 1.99
N LEU A 203 9.73 -12.25 1.50
CA LEU A 203 10.99 -11.57 1.75
C LEU A 203 11.18 -11.16 3.20
N TRP A 204 10.10 -10.79 3.87
CA TRP A 204 10.14 -10.50 5.30
C TRP A 204 10.48 -11.75 6.11
N GLU A 205 9.87 -12.89 5.79
CA GLU A 205 10.15 -14.19 6.42
C GLU A 205 11.60 -14.63 6.19
N ALA A 206 12.08 -14.54 4.94
CA ALA A 206 13.48 -14.80 4.61
C ALA A 206 14.43 -13.91 5.43
N ALA A 207 14.14 -12.59 5.52
CA ALA A 207 14.97 -11.67 6.30
C ALA A 207 14.93 -11.99 7.80
N PHE A 208 13.80 -12.39 8.34
CA PHE A 208 13.67 -12.80 9.73
C PHE A 208 14.56 -14.01 10.04
N VAL A 209 14.53 -15.02 9.18
CA VAL A 209 15.35 -16.24 9.35
C VAL A 209 16.85 -15.94 9.17
N LEU A 210 17.19 -15.10 8.21
CA LEU A 210 18.58 -14.83 7.86
C LEU A 210 19.28 -13.87 8.83
N TYR A 211 18.56 -12.91 9.39
CA TYR A 211 19.15 -11.84 10.18
C TYR A 211 18.65 -11.78 11.63
N GLU A 212 17.34 -11.79 11.81
CA GLU A 212 16.74 -11.57 13.13
C GLU A 212 16.95 -12.78 14.08
N GLN A 213 16.65 -13.98 13.60
CA GLN A 213 16.86 -15.19 14.43
C GLN A 213 18.31 -15.38 14.88
N PRO A 214 19.34 -15.21 14.03
CA PRO A 214 20.73 -15.25 14.48
C PRO A 214 21.08 -14.17 15.50
N ALA A 215 20.59 -12.93 15.29
CA ALA A 215 20.82 -11.83 16.22
C ALA A 215 20.20 -12.10 17.61
N GLN A 216 18.96 -12.62 17.64
CA GLN A 216 18.30 -13.01 18.89
C GLN A 216 19.04 -14.13 19.62
N LYS A 217 19.53 -15.14 18.89
CA LYS A 217 20.33 -16.23 19.49
C LYS A 217 21.66 -15.75 20.05
N ALA A 218 22.27 -14.74 19.42
CA ALA A 218 23.54 -14.17 19.87
C ALA A 218 23.40 -13.28 21.11
N SER A 219 22.18 -12.78 21.42
CA SER A 219 21.86 -11.92 22.57
C SER A 219 21.44 -12.70 23.83
N MET A 220 21.28 -14.02 23.73
CA MET A 220 20.95 -14.93 24.84
C MET A 220 22.21 -15.48 25.51
#